data_f020ed4ef89fdb9d1a669923c48a38c8
#
_entry.id   f020ed4ef89fdb9d1a669923c48a38c8
#
_cell.length_a   1.000
_cell.length_b   1.000
_cell.length_c   1.000
_cell.angle_alpha   90.00
_cell.angle_beta   90.00
_cell.angle_gamma   90.00
#
_symmetry.space_group_name_H-M   'P 1'
#
loop_
_entity.id
_entity.type
_entity.pdbx_description
1 polymer ?
#
loop_
_entity_poly.entity_id
_entity_poly.type
_entity_poly.pdbx_seq_one_letter_code
_entity_poly.pdbx_strand_id
1 'polypeptide(L)'
;ERYRSYWGPEGGITVSGGEALGQLDFVLELFTKARARGINTCLDTSLAPFTREEPWFGKFEQLMDVCDLVMADIKHIDPEQHRELTGRGNANILDCLRYLAQREQPLWIRQVLVPGITDIDEYLRRTREFIAELGDAVKRVEVLPYHTLGVFKWEELGLPYRLEGVEPPTPERTARAQQILRGELEI
;
A
#
# COMPACT_ATOMS: atom_id res chain seq x y z
N GLU A 1 5.85 -5.32 -24.52
CA GLU A 1 6.95 -4.91 -25.42
C GLU A 1 6.67 -3.56 -26.10
N ARG A 2 5.44 -3.26 -26.50
CA ARG A 2 5.06 -2.02 -27.23
C ARG A 2 5.50 -0.73 -26.52
N TYR A 3 5.53 -0.70 -25.19
CA TYR A 3 5.84 0.49 -24.40
C TYR A 3 7.22 0.43 -23.72
N ARG A 4 8.01 -0.59 -24.00
CA ARG A 4 9.32 -0.79 -23.37
C ARG A 4 10.28 0.40 -23.52
N SER A 5 10.20 1.11 -24.63
CA SER A 5 11.02 2.32 -24.89
C SER A 5 10.70 3.49 -23.96
N TYR A 6 9.54 3.48 -23.31
CA TYR A 6 9.12 4.53 -22.35
C TYR A 6 9.54 4.26 -20.92
N TRP A 7 9.99 3.02 -20.59
CA TRP A 7 10.25 2.62 -19.20
C TRP A 7 11.59 3.11 -18.64
N GLY A 8 12.52 3.52 -19.51
CA GLY A 8 13.89 3.79 -19.09
C GLY A 8 14.58 2.54 -18.51
N PRO A 9 15.74 2.71 -17.87
CA PRO A 9 16.54 1.57 -17.39
C PRO A 9 15.91 0.83 -16.19
N GLU A 10 15.08 1.52 -15.40
CA GLU A 10 14.47 0.98 -14.16
C GLU A 10 12.96 0.74 -14.30
N GLY A 11 12.40 0.95 -15.48
CA GLY A 11 11.00 0.80 -15.71
C GLY A 11 10.56 -0.65 -15.81
N GLY A 12 9.26 -0.88 -15.63
CA GLY A 12 8.71 -2.23 -15.62
C GLY A 12 7.19 -2.24 -15.68
N ILE A 13 6.63 -3.23 -15.02
CA ILE A 13 5.18 -3.38 -14.88
C ILE A 13 4.76 -3.28 -13.42
N THR A 14 3.67 -2.56 -13.18
CA THR A 14 2.99 -2.56 -11.88
C THR A 14 1.66 -3.30 -12.03
N VAL A 15 1.42 -4.27 -11.17
CA VAL A 15 0.12 -4.91 -11.06
C VAL A 15 -0.61 -4.29 -9.89
N SER A 16 -1.75 -3.68 -10.18
CA SER A 16 -2.69 -3.11 -9.22
C SER A 16 -4.11 -3.60 -9.55
N GLY A 17 -5.13 -2.99 -8.96
CA GLY A 17 -6.53 -3.30 -9.27
C GLY A 17 -7.38 -3.17 -8.02
N GLY A 18 -8.46 -3.97 -7.87
CA GLY A 18 -9.17 -4.05 -6.61
C GLY A 18 -8.23 -4.50 -5.48
N GLU A 19 -7.72 -5.73 -5.59
CA GLU A 19 -6.63 -6.29 -4.75
C GLU A 19 -5.88 -7.34 -5.58
N ALA A 20 -4.62 -7.03 -5.91
CA ALA A 20 -3.80 -7.88 -6.77
C ALA A 20 -3.55 -9.27 -6.17
N LEU A 21 -3.36 -9.36 -4.84
CA LEU A 21 -3.17 -10.63 -4.14
C LEU A 21 -4.40 -11.54 -4.12
N GLY A 22 -5.58 -11.01 -4.48
CA GLY A 22 -6.76 -11.83 -4.74
C GLY A 22 -6.62 -12.73 -5.99
N GLN A 23 -5.64 -12.45 -6.85
CA GLN A 23 -5.28 -13.20 -8.05
C GLN A 23 -3.84 -13.71 -7.97
N LEU A 24 -3.43 -14.24 -6.81
CA LEU A 24 -2.04 -14.58 -6.48
C LEU A 24 -1.36 -15.45 -7.56
N ASP A 25 -2.03 -16.51 -8.01
CA ASP A 25 -1.49 -17.44 -9.01
C ASP A 25 -1.24 -16.72 -10.36
N PHE A 26 -2.15 -15.86 -10.77
CA PHE A 26 -2.00 -15.07 -12.00
C PHE A 26 -0.84 -14.07 -11.89
N VAL A 27 -0.74 -13.36 -10.76
CA VAL A 27 0.33 -12.38 -10.54
C VAL A 27 1.69 -13.06 -10.48
N LEU A 28 1.80 -14.21 -9.81
CA LEU A 28 3.01 -15.03 -9.76
C LEU A 28 3.46 -15.44 -11.16
N GLU A 29 2.55 -15.97 -11.98
CA GLU A 29 2.88 -16.39 -13.35
C GLU A 29 3.31 -15.20 -14.21
N LEU A 30 2.61 -14.05 -14.09
CA LEU A 30 2.92 -12.84 -14.83
C LEU A 30 4.30 -12.30 -14.45
N PHE A 31 4.61 -12.20 -13.15
CA PHE A 31 5.90 -11.68 -12.67
C PHE A 31 7.05 -12.62 -13.04
N THR A 32 6.86 -13.93 -12.94
CA THR A 32 7.85 -14.92 -13.39
C THR A 32 8.19 -14.70 -14.87
N LYS A 33 7.19 -14.52 -15.73
CA LYS A 33 7.38 -14.25 -17.16
C LYS A 33 8.02 -12.90 -17.45
N ALA A 34 7.69 -11.86 -16.65
CA ALA A 34 8.27 -10.54 -16.76
C ALA A 34 9.76 -10.55 -16.38
N ARG A 35 10.09 -11.14 -15.25
CA ARG A 35 11.48 -11.30 -14.76
C ARG A 35 12.35 -12.08 -15.74
N ALA A 36 11.84 -13.15 -16.34
CA ALA A 36 12.55 -13.91 -17.37
C ALA A 36 12.89 -13.07 -18.63
N ARG A 37 12.24 -11.91 -18.80
CA ARG A 37 12.50 -10.95 -19.89
C ARG A 37 13.28 -9.69 -19.43
N GLY A 38 13.79 -9.69 -18.20
CA GLY A 38 14.49 -8.53 -17.61
C GLY A 38 13.57 -7.31 -17.41
N ILE A 39 12.30 -7.54 -17.11
CA ILE A 39 11.31 -6.50 -16.84
C ILE A 39 11.12 -6.42 -15.33
N ASN A 40 11.29 -5.22 -14.76
CA ASN A 40 11.05 -4.97 -13.35
C ASN A 40 9.56 -5.15 -12.99
N THR A 41 9.30 -5.62 -11.79
CA THR A 41 7.97 -5.98 -11.32
C THR A 41 7.63 -5.22 -10.04
N CYS A 42 6.45 -4.64 -10.00
CA CYS A 42 5.94 -3.92 -8.85
C CYS A 42 4.54 -4.41 -8.50
N LEU A 43 4.34 -4.76 -7.24
CA LEU A 43 3.04 -5.16 -6.70
C LEU A 43 2.42 -3.99 -5.93
N ASP A 44 1.25 -3.53 -6.36
CA ASP A 44 0.45 -2.52 -5.66
C ASP A 44 -0.71 -3.23 -4.93
N THR A 45 -0.69 -3.20 -3.60
CA THR A 45 -1.58 -4.03 -2.78
C THR A 45 -1.87 -3.41 -1.41
N SER A 46 -3.03 -3.73 -0.87
CA SER A 46 -3.37 -3.45 0.53
C SER A 46 -2.81 -4.48 1.51
N LEU A 47 -2.23 -5.59 1.01
CA LEU A 47 -1.81 -6.76 1.78
C LEU A 47 -2.93 -7.46 2.58
N ALA A 48 -4.19 -7.08 2.39
CA ALA A 48 -5.33 -7.63 3.13
C ALA A 48 -5.51 -9.16 2.98
N PRO A 49 -5.19 -9.79 1.82
CA PRO A 49 -5.28 -11.24 1.68
C PRO A 49 -4.17 -12.03 2.39
N PHE A 50 -3.15 -11.37 2.93
CA PHE A 50 -2.01 -12.06 3.53
C PHE A 50 -2.43 -13.02 4.64
N THR A 51 -1.91 -14.23 4.55
CA THR A 51 -2.00 -15.28 5.59
C THR A 51 -0.73 -16.12 5.56
N ARG A 52 -0.35 -16.69 6.71
CA ARG A 52 0.75 -17.66 6.81
C ARG A 52 0.29 -19.10 6.61
N GLU A 53 -0.95 -19.30 6.20
CA GLU A 53 -1.50 -20.62 5.96
C GLU A 53 -1.07 -21.16 4.59
N GLU A 54 -0.70 -22.44 4.56
CA GLU A 54 -0.41 -23.15 3.30
C GLU A 54 -1.71 -23.58 2.59
N PRO A 55 -1.73 -23.64 1.26
CA PRO A 55 -0.60 -23.41 0.34
C PRO A 55 -0.41 -21.93 -0.07
N TRP A 56 -1.17 -21.01 0.49
CA TRP A 56 -1.14 -19.59 0.09
C TRP A 56 0.21 -18.96 0.39
N PHE A 57 0.76 -19.22 1.59
CA PHE A 57 2.01 -18.61 2.03
C PHE A 57 3.19 -19.00 1.14
N GLY A 58 3.34 -20.28 0.81
CA GLY A 58 4.40 -20.73 -0.09
C GLY A 58 4.32 -20.12 -1.49
N LYS A 59 3.11 -19.84 -2.00
CA LYS A 59 2.94 -19.11 -3.27
C LYS A 59 3.30 -17.63 -3.14
N PHE A 60 2.97 -17.02 -2.01
CA PHE A 60 3.34 -15.64 -1.72
C PHE A 60 4.85 -15.47 -1.64
N GLU A 61 5.57 -16.40 -1.00
CA GLU A 61 7.03 -16.41 -0.99
C GLU A 61 7.61 -16.48 -2.40
N GLN A 62 7.10 -17.39 -3.25
CA GLN A 62 7.51 -17.47 -4.65
C GLN A 62 7.23 -16.18 -5.43
N LEU A 63 6.11 -15.51 -5.15
CA LEU A 63 5.81 -14.20 -5.74
C LEU A 63 6.84 -13.16 -5.31
N MET A 64 7.24 -13.14 -4.03
CA MET A 64 8.23 -12.19 -3.53
C MET A 64 9.62 -12.41 -4.15
N ASP A 65 9.98 -13.65 -4.51
CA ASP A 65 11.25 -13.97 -5.21
C ASP A 65 11.32 -13.35 -6.63
N VAL A 66 10.17 -13.04 -7.22
CA VAL A 66 10.07 -12.44 -8.56
C VAL A 66 9.47 -11.03 -8.55
N CYS A 67 9.29 -10.43 -7.38
CA CYS A 67 8.78 -9.07 -7.18
C CYS A 67 9.91 -8.14 -6.76
N ASP A 68 10.16 -7.07 -7.53
CA ASP A 68 11.25 -6.14 -7.24
C ASP A 68 10.84 -5.07 -6.21
N LEU A 69 9.55 -4.71 -6.17
CA LEU A 69 9.02 -3.67 -5.31
C LEU A 69 7.59 -4.00 -4.87
N VAL A 70 7.31 -3.82 -3.59
CA VAL A 70 5.94 -3.84 -3.08
C VAL A 70 5.52 -2.42 -2.69
N MET A 71 4.48 -1.89 -3.33
CA MET A 71 3.77 -0.69 -2.88
C MET A 71 2.62 -1.10 -1.99
N ALA A 72 2.71 -0.78 -0.71
CA ALA A 72 1.75 -1.20 0.31
C ALA A 72 1.03 -0.01 0.92
N ASP A 73 -0.30 -0.13 1.04
CA ASP A 73 -1.13 0.88 1.67
C ASP A 73 -1.36 0.56 3.16
N ILE A 74 -0.94 1.45 4.05
CA ILE A 74 -1.40 1.44 5.44
C ILE A 74 -2.67 2.30 5.50
N LYS A 75 -3.85 1.65 5.51
CA LYS A 75 -5.14 2.38 5.51
C LYS A 75 -5.39 3.07 6.85
N HIS A 76 -5.05 2.41 7.97
CA HIS A 76 -5.05 3.00 9.31
C HIS A 76 -4.18 2.15 10.23
N ILE A 77 -3.41 2.79 11.13
CA ILE A 77 -2.53 2.07 12.05
C ILE A 77 -3.29 1.45 13.23
N ASP A 78 -4.34 2.11 13.69
CA ASP A 78 -5.19 1.61 14.76
C ASP A 78 -6.12 0.50 14.25
N PRO A 79 -6.19 -0.67 14.92
CA PRO A 79 -6.95 -1.82 14.42
C PRO A 79 -8.47 -1.61 14.42
N GLU A 80 -8.99 -0.83 15.35
CA GLU A 80 -10.44 -0.55 15.42
C GLU A 80 -10.84 0.44 14.35
N GLN A 81 -10.09 1.52 14.22
CA GLN A 81 -10.30 2.52 13.16
C GLN A 81 -10.09 1.91 11.77
N HIS A 82 -9.11 1.01 11.63
CA HIS A 82 -8.92 0.27 10.38
C HIS A 82 -10.16 -0.58 10.04
N ARG A 83 -10.73 -1.26 11.04
CA ARG A 83 -11.95 -2.07 10.86
C ARG A 83 -13.15 -1.21 10.50
N GLU A 84 -13.30 -0.06 11.14
CA GLU A 84 -14.36 0.88 10.82
C GLU A 84 -14.24 1.41 9.39
N LEU A 85 -13.02 1.75 8.96
CA LEU A 85 -12.75 2.30 7.63
C LEU A 85 -12.89 1.25 6.52
N THR A 86 -12.40 0.03 6.73
CA THR A 86 -12.24 -0.99 5.68
C THR A 86 -13.13 -2.22 5.84
N GLY A 87 -13.77 -2.39 6.99
CA GLY A 87 -14.54 -3.58 7.36
C GLY A 87 -13.69 -4.74 7.89
N ARG A 88 -12.35 -4.60 7.99
CA ARG A 88 -11.41 -5.67 8.41
C ARG A 88 -10.36 -5.13 9.36
N GLY A 89 -9.76 -6.00 10.18
CA GLY A 89 -8.58 -5.66 10.98
C GLY A 89 -7.33 -5.51 10.12
N ASN A 90 -6.26 -4.96 10.73
CA ASN A 90 -4.96 -4.72 10.07
C ASN A 90 -3.81 -5.62 10.58
N ALA A 91 -4.07 -6.53 11.51
CA ALA A 91 -3.02 -7.33 12.15
C ALA A 91 -2.19 -8.15 11.14
N ASN A 92 -2.87 -8.79 10.17
CA ASN A 92 -2.22 -9.54 9.10
C ASN A 92 -1.44 -8.64 8.12
N ILE A 93 -1.91 -7.41 7.89
CA ILE A 93 -1.22 -6.42 7.04
C ILE A 93 0.10 -6.00 7.69
N LEU A 94 0.06 -5.65 8.99
CA LEU A 94 1.25 -5.26 9.74
C LEU A 94 2.23 -6.44 9.90
N ASP A 95 1.71 -7.67 10.10
CA ASP A 95 2.54 -8.89 10.10
C ASP A 95 3.21 -9.12 8.74
N CYS A 96 2.47 -8.95 7.64
CA CYS A 96 3.04 -9.05 6.30
C CYS A 96 4.17 -8.04 6.07
N LEU A 97 3.97 -6.77 6.45
CA LEU A 97 5.00 -5.73 6.31
C LEU A 97 6.27 -6.06 7.11
N ARG A 98 6.13 -6.57 8.35
CA ARG A 98 7.28 -7.05 9.15
C ARG A 98 7.99 -8.23 8.46
N TYR A 99 7.23 -9.18 7.94
CA TYR A 99 7.78 -10.31 7.20
C TYR A 99 8.54 -9.84 5.95
N LEU A 100 7.98 -8.92 5.16
CA LEU A 100 8.64 -8.36 3.99
C LEU A 100 9.92 -7.60 4.36
N ALA A 101 9.90 -6.84 5.46
CA ALA A 101 11.07 -6.15 5.97
C ALA A 101 12.19 -7.13 6.39
N GLN A 102 11.84 -8.24 7.06
CA GLN A 102 12.79 -9.30 7.42
C GLN A 102 13.42 -9.99 6.19
N ARG A 103 12.72 -10.01 5.06
CA ARG A 103 13.24 -10.48 3.76
C ARG A 103 14.05 -9.43 3.02
N GLU A 104 14.19 -8.23 3.57
CA GLU A 104 14.79 -7.09 2.87
C GLU A 104 14.08 -6.73 1.55
N GLN A 105 12.80 -7.10 1.44
CA GLN A 105 11.96 -6.78 0.28
C GLN A 105 11.81 -5.25 0.17
N PRO A 106 12.13 -4.62 -0.98
CA PRO A 106 11.93 -3.18 -1.14
C PRO A 106 10.46 -2.80 -1.00
N LEU A 107 10.17 -1.81 -0.14
CA LEU A 107 8.84 -1.33 0.18
C LEU A 107 8.68 0.15 -0.15
N TRP A 108 7.56 0.51 -0.77
CA TRP A 108 7.01 1.85 -0.74
C TRP A 108 5.74 1.82 0.12
N ILE A 109 5.75 2.58 1.19
CA ILE A 109 4.59 2.71 2.08
C ILE A 109 3.79 3.91 1.66
N ARG A 110 2.49 3.71 1.46
CA ARG A 110 1.54 4.78 1.12
C ARG A 110 0.45 4.87 2.17
N GLN A 111 0.00 6.08 2.42
CA GLN A 111 -1.16 6.34 3.27
C GLN A 111 -2.05 7.40 2.63
N VAL A 112 -3.34 7.11 2.49
CA VAL A 112 -4.33 8.11 2.10
C VAL A 112 -4.65 8.96 3.32
N LEU A 113 -4.48 10.28 3.17
CA LEU A 113 -4.74 11.27 4.21
C LEU A 113 -6.20 11.72 4.14
N VAL A 114 -7.03 11.18 5.04
CA VAL A 114 -8.45 11.51 5.16
C VAL A 114 -8.63 12.40 6.38
N PRO A 115 -9.11 13.67 6.22
CA PRO A 115 -9.31 14.58 7.32
C PRO A 115 -10.24 14.02 8.40
N GLY A 116 -9.84 14.17 9.67
CA GLY A 116 -10.57 13.67 10.83
C GLY A 116 -10.49 12.15 11.04
N ILE A 117 -9.84 11.39 10.14
CA ILE A 117 -9.70 9.92 10.25
C ILE A 117 -8.22 9.53 10.32
N THR A 118 -7.48 9.68 9.22
CA THR A 118 -6.07 9.26 9.17
C THR A 118 -5.09 10.41 9.36
N ASP A 119 -5.57 11.66 9.40
CA ASP A 119 -4.74 12.86 9.54
C ASP A 119 -4.53 13.31 11.00
N ILE A 120 -4.99 12.54 11.97
CA ILE A 120 -4.81 12.85 13.39
C ILE A 120 -3.34 12.60 13.76
N ASP A 121 -2.70 13.56 14.42
CA ASP A 121 -1.26 13.53 14.72
C ASP A 121 -0.84 12.28 15.51
N GLU A 122 -1.66 11.83 16.47
CA GLU A 122 -1.40 10.58 17.21
C GLU A 122 -1.30 9.36 16.28
N TYR A 123 -2.18 9.25 15.29
CA TYR A 123 -2.13 8.13 14.34
C TYR A 123 -0.97 8.26 13.35
N LEU A 124 -0.64 9.48 12.93
CA LEU A 124 0.55 9.74 12.11
C LEU A 124 1.82 9.34 12.86
N ARG A 125 1.94 9.69 14.16
CA ARG A 125 3.07 9.31 15.00
C ARG A 125 3.19 7.78 15.11
N ARG A 126 2.10 7.08 15.45
CA ARG A 126 2.08 5.61 15.54
C ARG A 126 2.41 4.94 14.21
N THR A 127 1.93 5.50 13.08
CA THR A 127 2.28 5.02 11.74
C THR A 127 3.77 5.21 11.45
N ARG A 128 4.35 6.37 11.79
CA ARG A 128 5.79 6.63 11.68
C ARG A 128 6.61 5.63 12.49
N GLU A 129 6.22 5.39 13.75
CA GLU A 129 6.90 4.44 14.62
C GLU A 129 6.91 3.03 14.01
N PHE A 130 5.77 2.59 13.49
CA PHE A 130 5.69 1.32 12.77
C PHE A 130 6.55 1.30 11.50
N ILE A 131 6.55 2.37 10.70
CA ILE A 131 7.41 2.47 9.51
C ILE A 131 8.89 2.38 9.92
N ALA A 132 9.28 3.00 11.03
CA ALA A 132 10.65 2.93 11.55
C ALA A 132 11.07 1.50 11.95
N GLU A 133 10.14 0.67 12.45
CA GLU A 133 10.40 -0.76 12.74
C GLU A 133 10.80 -1.54 11.48
N LEU A 134 10.32 -1.13 10.29
CA LEU A 134 10.59 -1.82 9.03
C LEU A 134 11.99 -1.52 8.47
N GLY A 135 12.67 -0.52 9.00
CA GLY A 135 14.07 -0.20 8.71
C GLY A 135 14.34 0.07 7.22
N ASP A 136 15.50 -0.37 6.77
CA ASP A 136 16.03 -0.10 5.42
C ASP A 136 15.23 -0.75 4.28
N ALA A 137 14.30 -1.65 4.57
CA ALA A 137 13.39 -2.19 3.57
C ALA A 137 12.50 -1.08 2.96
N VAL A 138 12.14 -0.07 3.75
CA VAL A 138 11.33 1.07 3.29
C VAL A 138 12.18 2.02 2.47
N LYS A 139 11.93 2.03 1.15
CA LYS A 139 12.63 2.92 0.20
C LYS A 139 11.91 4.25 0.00
N ARG A 140 10.61 4.29 0.25
CA ARG A 140 9.81 5.51 0.08
C ARG A 140 8.59 5.47 0.99
N VAL A 141 8.23 6.64 1.52
CA VAL A 141 6.96 6.90 2.22
C VAL A 141 6.23 8.01 1.47
N GLU A 142 4.96 7.79 1.15
CA GLU A 142 4.16 8.72 0.38
C GLU A 142 2.77 8.91 0.99
N VAL A 143 2.41 10.16 1.22
CA VAL A 143 1.07 10.57 1.62
C VAL A 143 0.27 10.94 0.37
N LEU A 144 -0.87 10.29 0.21
CA LEU A 144 -1.81 10.55 -0.87
C LEU A 144 -2.98 11.38 -0.31
N PRO A 145 -3.18 12.63 -0.75
CA PRO A 145 -4.33 13.40 -0.28
C PRO A 145 -5.64 12.73 -0.73
N TYR A 146 -6.59 12.59 0.20
CA TYR A 146 -7.93 12.17 -0.13
C TYR A 146 -8.54 13.11 -1.18
N HIS A 147 -9.31 12.54 -2.10
CA HIS A 147 -10.05 13.26 -3.14
C HIS A 147 -11.39 12.59 -3.45
N THR A 148 -12.32 13.37 -3.97
CA THR A 148 -13.70 12.94 -4.25
C THR A 148 -13.92 12.36 -5.66
N LEU A 149 -12.87 12.22 -6.46
CA LEU A 149 -12.97 11.79 -7.87
C LEU A 149 -13.66 10.42 -8.10
N GLY A 150 -13.72 9.57 -7.07
CA GLY A 150 -14.37 8.26 -7.16
C GLY A 150 -15.81 8.22 -6.65
N VAL A 151 -16.37 9.31 -6.11
CA VAL A 151 -17.69 9.35 -5.46
C VAL A 151 -18.80 8.92 -6.41
N PHE A 152 -18.75 9.38 -7.66
CA PHE A 152 -19.76 9.04 -8.67
C PHE A 152 -19.95 7.52 -8.87
N LYS A 153 -18.90 6.71 -8.62
CA LYS A 153 -19.01 5.24 -8.72
C LYS A 153 -19.88 4.65 -7.61
N TRP A 154 -19.88 5.26 -6.43
CA TRP A 154 -20.75 4.85 -5.32
C TRP A 154 -22.20 5.18 -5.65
N GLU A 155 -22.44 6.35 -6.25
CA GLU A 155 -23.77 6.77 -6.70
C GLU A 155 -24.28 5.84 -7.81
N GLU A 156 -23.47 5.52 -8.82
CA GLU A 156 -23.83 4.59 -9.90
C GLU A 156 -24.14 3.17 -9.38
N LEU A 157 -23.48 2.73 -8.31
CA LEU A 157 -23.72 1.44 -7.67
C LEU A 157 -24.86 1.46 -6.65
N GLY A 158 -25.46 2.63 -6.37
CA GLY A 158 -26.50 2.78 -5.36
C GLY A 158 -26.01 2.51 -3.93
N LEU A 159 -24.70 2.68 -3.68
CA LEU A 159 -24.09 2.45 -2.39
C LEU A 159 -23.86 3.76 -1.62
N PRO A 160 -24.10 3.79 -0.29
CA PRO A 160 -23.84 4.97 0.51
C PRO A 160 -22.34 5.25 0.57
N TYR A 161 -21.96 6.50 0.29
CA TYR A 161 -20.56 6.94 0.41
C TYR A 161 -20.25 7.33 1.86
N ARG A 162 -19.35 6.60 2.51
CA ARG A 162 -19.07 6.78 3.95
C ARG A 162 -18.36 8.09 4.32
N LEU A 163 -17.71 8.72 3.35
CA LEU A 163 -16.98 9.99 3.52
C LEU A 163 -17.76 11.16 2.93
N GLU A 164 -19.11 11.09 2.90
CA GLU A 164 -19.94 12.19 2.45
C GLU A 164 -19.68 13.44 3.31
N GLY A 165 -19.46 14.58 2.64
CA GLY A 165 -19.15 15.85 3.31
C GLY A 165 -17.71 16.00 3.82
N VAL A 166 -16.85 15.01 3.63
CA VAL A 166 -15.42 15.14 3.95
C VAL A 166 -14.70 15.85 2.81
N GLU A 167 -14.18 17.05 3.09
CA GLU A 167 -13.39 17.83 2.13
C GLU A 167 -11.95 17.27 2.01
N PRO A 168 -11.29 17.40 0.85
CA PRO A 168 -9.87 17.06 0.72
C PRO A 168 -9.00 17.81 1.72
N PRO A 169 -7.87 17.22 2.18
CA PRO A 169 -6.94 17.93 3.06
C PRO A 169 -6.27 19.10 2.32
N THR A 170 -5.89 20.13 3.07
CA THR A 170 -5.12 21.24 2.49
C THR A 170 -3.72 20.79 2.08
N PRO A 171 -3.08 21.50 1.11
CA PRO A 171 -1.68 21.20 0.75
C PRO A 171 -0.73 21.26 1.94
N GLU A 172 -0.92 22.22 2.86
CA GLU A 172 -0.09 22.38 4.07
C GLU A 172 -0.26 21.17 5.02
N ARG A 173 -1.51 20.70 5.20
CA ARG A 173 -1.78 19.52 6.04
C ARG A 173 -1.17 18.27 5.43
N THR A 174 -1.27 18.13 4.11
CA THR A 174 -0.65 17.01 3.37
C THR A 174 0.87 17.03 3.50
N ALA A 175 1.50 18.18 3.30
CA ALA A 175 2.94 18.36 3.46
C ALA A 175 3.41 18.06 4.89
N ARG A 176 2.67 18.54 5.91
CA ARG A 176 2.96 18.25 7.32
C ARG A 176 2.88 16.74 7.61
N ALA A 177 1.83 16.07 7.17
CA ALA A 177 1.67 14.62 7.34
C ALA A 177 2.82 13.86 6.67
N GLN A 178 3.23 14.28 5.47
CA GLN A 178 4.37 13.70 4.74
C GLN A 178 5.68 13.82 5.54
N GLN A 179 5.95 15.00 6.12
CA GLN A 179 7.13 15.24 6.95
C GLN A 179 7.12 14.38 8.22
N ILE A 180 5.95 14.25 8.89
CA ILE A 180 5.81 13.39 10.06
C ILE A 180 6.11 11.94 9.70
N LEU A 181 5.47 11.40 8.67
CA LEU A 181 5.63 10.00 8.30
C LEU A 181 7.06 9.65 7.82
N ARG A 182 7.79 10.62 7.27
CA ARG A 182 9.20 10.46 6.91
C ARG A 182 10.16 10.63 8.09
N GLY A 183 9.68 11.06 9.25
CA GLY A 183 10.52 11.37 10.38
C GLY A 183 11.30 12.69 10.24
N GLU A 184 10.87 13.57 9.35
CA GLU A 184 11.46 14.90 9.11
C GLU A 184 10.88 15.96 10.07
N LEU A 185 9.74 15.67 10.69
CA LEU A 185 9.08 16.51 11.68
C LEU A 185 8.67 15.68 12.90
N GLU A 186 9.09 16.12 14.09
CA GLU A 186 8.63 15.55 15.36
C GLU A 186 7.31 16.18 15.82
N ILE A 187 6.46 15.37 16.50
CA ILE A 187 5.17 15.80 17.10
C ILE A 187 5.04 15.26 18.52
#